data_267eff85ddc3440b88389c9747c82866
#
_entry.id   267eff85ddc3440b88389c9747c82866
#
_cell.length_a   1.000
_cell.length_b   1.000
_cell.length_c   1.000
_cell.angle_alpha   90.00
_cell.angle_beta   90.00
_cell.angle_gamma   90.00
#
_symmetry.space_group_name_H-M   'P 1'
#
loop_
_entity.id
_entity.type
_entity.pdbx_description
1 polymer ?
#
loop_
_entity_poly.entity_id
_entity_poly.type
_entity_poly.pdbx_seq_one_letter_code
_entity_poly.pdbx_strand_id
1 'polypeptide(L)'
;MMMVRIYAGYDAQRRIQSFFDDESRPEGMSFVEITPEQHRMLVAGMSAGKTMAVDDTQQPILIDPPQQTREQLAAAMRAARDAALRATDWLVSRHQDEKVLGDGTTLTADEFALLLKYRQSLRECSDMPGWPNVALPTPPTFAT
;
A
#
# COMPACT_ATOMS: atom_id res chain seq x y z
N MET A 1 -6.21 13.95 42.29
CA MET A 1 -6.06 13.97 40.80
C MET A 1 -7.22 13.23 40.18
N MET A 2 -8.04 13.92 39.39
CA MET A 2 -9.09 13.22 38.65
C MET A 2 -8.46 12.44 37.50
N MET A 3 -8.66 11.12 37.44
CA MET A 3 -8.33 10.32 36.27
C MET A 3 -9.33 10.65 35.18
N VAL A 4 -8.84 11.14 34.04
CA VAL A 4 -9.68 11.28 32.84
C VAL A 4 -10.01 9.89 32.32
N ARG A 5 -11.28 9.56 32.26
CA ARG A 5 -11.75 8.30 31.69
C ARG A 5 -11.76 8.44 30.19
N ILE A 6 -11.33 7.37 29.52
CA ILE A 6 -11.33 7.31 28.06
C ILE A 6 -12.39 6.31 27.63
N TYR A 7 -13.21 6.72 26.68
CA TYR A 7 -14.27 5.89 26.11
C TYR A 7 -14.03 5.68 24.63
N ALA A 8 -14.11 4.44 24.18
CA ALA A 8 -14.11 4.10 22.75
C ALA A 8 -15.56 4.03 22.27
N GLY A 9 -15.93 4.92 21.37
CA GLY A 9 -17.24 4.91 20.73
C GLY A 9 -17.23 3.99 19.50
N TYR A 10 -18.21 3.11 19.39
CA TYR A 10 -18.27 2.11 18.32
C TYR A 10 -19.64 2.06 17.65
N ASP A 11 -19.66 1.62 16.39
CA ASP A 11 -20.86 1.51 15.57
C ASP A 11 -21.60 0.18 15.75
N ALA A 12 -22.66 -0.03 14.98
CA ALA A 12 -23.47 -1.25 15.00
C ALA A 12 -22.69 -2.52 14.59
N GLN A 13 -21.61 -2.37 13.86
CA GLN A 13 -20.68 -3.43 13.48
C GLN A 13 -19.55 -3.62 14.49
N ARG A 14 -19.63 -2.94 15.64
CA ARG A 14 -18.66 -2.94 16.74
C ARG A 14 -17.28 -2.40 16.35
N ARG A 15 -17.19 -1.54 15.34
CA ARG A 15 -15.95 -0.88 14.94
C ARG A 15 -15.82 0.43 15.69
N ILE A 16 -14.67 0.64 16.31
CA ILE A 16 -14.37 1.87 17.05
C ILE A 16 -14.17 3.00 16.05
N GLN A 17 -14.94 4.08 16.23
CA GLN A 17 -14.92 5.26 15.37
C GLN A 17 -14.09 6.39 15.94
N SER A 18 -14.19 6.61 17.26
CA SER A 18 -13.54 7.73 17.94
C SER A 18 -13.37 7.45 19.42
N PHE A 19 -12.54 8.26 20.06
CA PHE A 19 -12.33 8.24 21.50
C PHE A 19 -12.88 9.52 22.12
N PHE A 20 -13.45 9.39 23.32
CA PHE A 20 -14.12 10.48 24.02
C PHE A 20 -13.74 10.45 25.50
N ASP A 21 -13.90 11.59 26.18
CA ASP A 21 -13.89 11.69 27.61
C ASP A 21 -15.31 11.72 28.19
N ASP A 22 -15.44 11.92 29.50
CA ASP A 22 -16.76 11.94 30.16
C ASP A 22 -17.68 13.06 29.64
N GLU A 23 -17.14 14.17 29.16
CA GLU A 23 -17.89 15.35 28.77
C GLU A 23 -18.23 15.40 27.28
N SER A 24 -17.43 14.74 26.45
CA SER A 24 -17.51 14.84 24.98
C SER A 24 -18.28 13.71 24.30
N ARG A 25 -18.88 12.79 25.05
CA ARG A 25 -19.61 11.65 24.49
C ARG A 25 -20.91 12.09 23.81
N PRO A 26 -21.10 11.84 22.51
CA PRO A 26 -22.34 12.14 21.83
C PRO A 26 -23.46 11.19 22.23
N GLU A 27 -24.69 11.64 22.15
CA GLU A 27 -25.86 10.78 22.35
C GLU A 27 -26.04 9.83 21.16
N GLY A 28 -26.56 8.64 21.40
CA GLY A 28 -26.92 7.68 20.36
C GLY A 28 -25.78 6.77 19.89
N MET A 29 -24.61 6.87 20.48
CA MET A 29 -23.46 5.99 20.19
C MET A 29 -23.24 5.01 21.34
N SER A 30 -22.79 3.81 21.03
CA SER A 30 -22.37 2.84 22.04
C SER A 30 -20.93 3.09 22.45
N PHE A 31 -20.63 2.92 23.74
CA PHE A 31 -19.30 3.19 24.30
C PHE A 31 -18.81 2.05 25.16
N VAL A 32 -17.52 1.91 25.24
CA VAL A 32 -16.82 1.09 26.25
C VAL A 32 -15.70 1.91 26.86
N GLU A 33 -15.59 1.86 28.20
CA GLU A 33 -14.48 2.48 28.91
C GLU A 33 -13.21 1.67 28.66
N ILE A 34 -12.13 2.35 28.34
CA ILE A 34 -10.82 1.73 28.06
C ILE A 34 -9.73 2.37 28.91
N THR A 35 -8.69 1.60 29.18
CA THR A 35 -7.50 2.09 29.89
C THR A 35 -6.61 2.93 28.96
N PRO A 36 -5.75 3.80 29.53
CA PRO A 36 -4.76 4.52 28.72
C PRO A 36 -3.83 3.59 27.92
N GLU A 37 -3.53 2.41 28.45
CA GLU A 37 -2.72 1.39 27.76
C GLU A 37 -3.46 0.79 26.59
N GLN A 38 -4.75 0.47 26.75
CA GLN A 38 -5.62 0.00 25.65
C GLN A 38 -5.75 1.07 24.57
N HIS A 39 -5.92 2.33 24.94
CA HIS A 39 -5.95 3.44 23.99
C HIS A 39 -4.66 3.52 23.17
N ARG A 40 -3.49 3.45 23.82
CA ARG A 40 -2.19 3.44 23.11
C ARG A 40 -2.04 2.25 22.17
N MET A 41 -2.47 1.07 22.62
CA MET A 41 -2.46 -0.15 21.80
C MET A 41 -3.34 0.00 20.55
N LEU A 42 -4.54 0.54 20.70
CA LEU A 42 -5.48 0.74 19.60
C LEU A 42 -4.95 1.76 18.57
N VAL A 43 -4.41 2.88 19.05
CA VAL A 43 -3.84 3.93 18.19
C VAL A 43 -2.62 3.40 17.42
N ALA A 44 -1.74 2.66 18.10
CA ALA A 44 -0.57 2.04 17.47
C ALA A 44 -0.99 1.01 16.40
N GLY A 45 -2.01 0.20 16.69
CA GLY A 45 -2.55 -0.77 15.75
C GLY A 45 -3.19 -0.12 14.52
N MET A 46 -3.92 0.97 14.71
CA MET A 46 -4.49 1.75 13.61
C MET A 46 -3.40 2.32 12.70
N SER A 47 -2.33 2.84 13.29
CA SER A 47 -1.16 3.33 12.53
C SER A 47 -0.46 2.22 11.74
N ALA A 48 -0.57 0.98 12.20
CA ALA A 48 -0.07 -0.21 11.49
C ALA A 48 -1.07 -0.79 10.46
N GLY A 49 -2.19 -0.12 10.22
CA GLY A 49 -3.20 -0.52 9.24
C GLY A 49 -4.27 -1.48 9.76
N LYS A 50 -4.31 -1.74 11.06
CA LYS A 50 -5.33 -2.60 11.70
C LYS A 50 -6.62 -1.82 11.95
N THR A 51 -7.73 -2.52 12.05
CA THR A 51 -9.03 -1.96 12.42
C THR A 51 -9.27 -2.13 13.91
N MET A 52 -9.67 -1.06 14.58
CA MET A 52 -10.07 -1.08 15.98
C MET A 52 -11.52 -1.53 16.11
N ALA A 53 -11.80 -2.45 17.02
CA ALA A 53 -13.14 -2.96 17.26
C ALA A 53 -13.36 -3.32 18.75
N VAL A 54 -14.60 -3.67 19.08
CA VAL A 54 -15.00 -4.18 20.39
C VAL A 54 -15.55 -5.58 20.22
N ASP A 55 -15.06 -6.54 20.99
CA ASP A 55 -15.51 -7.92 20.91
C ASP A 55 -16.84 -8.17 21.66
N ASP A 56 -17.30 -9.41 21.67
CA ASP A 56 -18.55 -9.80 22.34
C ASP A 56 -18.51 -9.62 23.87
N THR A 57 -17.32 -9.54 24.45
CA THR A 57 -17.11 -9.34 25.88
C THR A 57 -16.88 -7.88 26.25
N GLN A 58 -17.14 -6.94 25.35
CA GLN A 58 -16.93 -5.50 25.53
C GLN A 58 -15.45 -5.12 25.71
N GLN A 59 -14.54 -5.90 25.15
CA GLN A 59 -13.10 -5.60 25.19
C GLN A 59 -12.65 -5.00 23.85
N PRO A 60 -11.79 -3.97 23.90
CA PRO A 60 -11.20 -3.42 22.67
C PRO A 60 -10.20 -4.41 22.07
N ILE A 61 -10.33 -4.64 20.77
CA ILE A 61 -9.47 -5.53 20.00
C ILE A 61 -8.98 -4.86 18.72
N LEU A 62 -7.90 -5.39 18.17
CA LEU A 62 -7.39 -5.03 16.85
C LEU A 62 -7.68 -6.19 15.89
N ILE A 63 -8.24 -5.84 14.75
CA ILE A 63 -8.52 -6.78 13.66
C ILE A 63 -7.54 -6.52 12.53
N ASP A 64 -6.88 -7.56 12.06
CA ASP A 64 -5.99 -7.46 10.92
C ASP A 64 -6.76 -7.01 9.68
N PRO A 65 -6.15 -6.16 8.82
CA PRO A 65 -6.79 -5.76 7.58
C PRO A 65 -7.08 -7.00 6.73
N PRO A 66 -8.20 -7.02 5.98
CA PRO A 66 -8.48 -8.12 5.08
C PRO A 66 -7.32 -8.29 4.10
N GLN A 67 -6.87 -9.53 3.94
CA GLN A 67 -5.83 -9.84 2.96
C GLN A 67 -6.36 -9.55 1.55
N GLN A 68 -5.51 -8.98 0.71
CA GLN A 68 -5.86 -8.78 -0.69
C GLN A 68 -6.15 -10.13 -1.35
N THR A 69 -7.22 -10.18 -2.13
CA THR A 69 -7.49 -11.35 -2.95
C THR A 69 -6.42 -11.49 -4.04
N ARG A 70 -6.26 -12.69 -4.58
CA ARG A 70 -5.35 -12.93 -5.71
C ARG A 70 -5.65 -11.98 -6.88
N GLU A 71 -6.92 -11.73 -7.17
CA GLU A 71 -7.33 -10.81 -8.24
C GLU A 71 -6.96 -9.36 -7.95
N GLN A 72 -7.15 -8.92 -6.72
CA GLN A 72 -6.74 -7.57 -6.29
C GLN A 72 -5.23 -7.38 -6.38
N LEU A 73 -4.46 -8.37 -5.92
CA LEU A 73 -3.00 -8.34 -6.01
C LEU A 73 -2.55 -8.36 -7.48
N ALA A 74 -3.15 -9.19 -8.32
CA ALA A 74 -2.84 -9.23 -9.75
C ALA A 74 -3.13 -7.90 -10.45
N ALA A 75 -4.25 -7.25 -10.12
CA ALA A 75 -4.59 -5.94 -10.66
C ALA A 75 -3.57 -4.86 -10.24
N ALA A 76 -3.17 -4.85 -8.95
CA ALA A 76 -2.15 -3.94 -8.45
C ALA A 76 -0.79 -4.16 -9.13
N MET A 77 -0.40 -5.41 -9.32
CA MET A 77 0.86 -5.78 -9.99
C MET A 77 0.85 -5.37 -11.48
N ARG A 78 -0.26 -5.54 -12.18
CA ARG A 78 -0.40 -5.07 -13.56
C ARG A 78 -0.29 -3.56 -13.66
N ALA A 79 -0.94 -2.83 -12.75
CA ALA A 79 -0.85 -1.37 -12.68
C ALA A 79 0.59 -0.89 -12.44
N ALA A 80 1.30 -1.54 -11.52
CA ALA A 80 2.71 -1.23 -11.22
C ALA A 80 3.62 -1.54 -12.42
N ARG A 81 3.41 -2.66 -13.11
CA ARG A 81 4.11 -3.02 -14.35
C ARG A 81 3.88 -1.98 -15.44
N ASP A 82 2.65 -1.60 -15.68
CA ASP A 82 2.30 -0.63 -16.72
C ASP A 82 2.89 0.75 -16.40
N ALA A 83 2.91 1.16 -15.13
CA ALA A 83 3.58 2.38 -14.70
C ALA A 83 5.09 2.32 -14.96
N ALA A 84 5.73 1.19 -14.67
CA ALA A 84 7.17 0.99 -14.93
C ALA A 84 7.49 1.05 -16.43
N LEU A 85 6.65 0.47 -17.29
CA LEU A 85 6.79 0.58 -18.73
C LEU A 85 6.66 2.03 -19.22
N ARG A 86 5.65 2.75 -18.75
CA ARG A 86 5.46 4.18 -19.10
C ARG A 86 6.62 5.05 -18.64
N ALA A 87 7.18 4.76 -17.46
CA ALA A 87 8.31 5.51 -16.92
C ALA A 87 9.56 5.47 -17.81
N THR A 88 9.69 4.46 -18.66
CA THR A 88 10.85 4.28 -19.55
C THR A 88 10.55 4.49 -21.03
N ASP A 89 9.31 4.79 -21.41
CA ASP A 89 8.92 5.02 -22.82
C ASP A 89 9.73 6.16 -23.45
N TRP A 90 9.94 7.25 -22.71
CA TRP A 90 10.69 8.41 -23.19
C TRP A 90 12.17 8.08 -23.50
N LEU A 91 12.77 7.15 -22.74
CA LEU A 91 14.16 6.71 -22.98
C LEU A 91 14.27 5.97 -24.30
N VAL A 92 13.30 5.09 -24.60
CA VAL A 92 13.26 4.37 -25.87
C VAL A 92 13.05 5.34 -27.03
N SER A 93 12.08 6.24 -26.91
CA SER A 93 11.79 7.24 -27.95
C SER A 93 13.00 8.11 -28.22
N ARG A 94 13.65 8.66 -27.19
CA ARG A 94 14.86 9.49 -27.33
C ARG A 94 15.97 8.71 -28.03
N HIS A 95 16.24 7.49 -27.62
CA HIS A 95 17.29 6.69 -28.24
C HIS A 95 17.02 6.45 -29.73
N GLN A 96 15.78 6.18 -30.10
CA GLN A 96 15.38 6.00 -31.49
C GLN A 96 15.54 7.29 -32.31
N ASP A 97 15.14 8.43 -31.76
CA ASP A 97 15.32 9.74 -32.41
C ASP A 97 16.80 10.07 -32.61
N GLU A 98 17.62 9.86 -31.59
CA GLU A 98 19.07 10.07 -31.67
C GLU A 98 19.74 9.17 -32.74
N LYS A 99 19.28 7.93 -32.83
CA LYS A 99 19.77 6.99 -33.89
C LYS A 99 19.43 7.49 -35.27
N VAL A 100 18.24 8.03 -35.49
CA VAL A 100 17.83 8.60 -36.77
C VAL A 100 18.62 9.86 -37.09
N LEU A 101 18.88 10.72 -36.11
CA LEU A 101 19.68 11.93 -36.32
C LEU A 101 21.14 11.65 -36.62
N GLY A 102 21.70 10.54 -36.16
CA GLY A 102 23.05 10.09 -36.49
C GLY A 102 24.20 10.81 -35.81
N ASP A 103 23.91 11.66 -34.80
CA ASP A 103 24.90 12.45 -34.06
C ASP A 103 25.34 11.79 -32.74
N GLY A 104 25.13 10.49 -32.58
CA GLY A 104 25.38 9.72 -31.36
C GLY A 104 24.15 9.57 -30.48
N THR A 105 24.26 8.72 -29.48
CA THR A 105 23.16 8.41 -28.56
C THR A 105 23.58 8.65 -27.11
N THR A 106 22.64 9.10 -26.27
CA THR A 106 22.87 9.30 -24.82
C THR A 106 23.15 7.97 -24.13
N LEU A 107 22.39 6.92 -24.47
CA LEU A 107 22.64 5.56 -23.99
C LEU A 107 23.58 4.84 -24.95
N THR A 108 24.48 4.03 -24.42
CA THR A 108 25.27 3.11 -25.23
C THR A 108 24.37 2.00 -25.79
N ALA A 109 24.86 1.29 -26.81
CA ALA A 109 24.14 0.13 -27.36
C ALA A 109 23.86 -0.94 -26.31
N ASP A 110 24.82 -1.19 -25.40
CA ASP A 110 24.66 -2.16 -24.32
C ASP A 110 23.66 -1.69 -23.27
N GLU A 111 23.69 -0.41 -22.90
CA GLU A 111 22.70 0.18 -21.99
C GLU A 111 21.29 0.12 -22.58
N PHE A 112 21.13 0.44 -23.85
CA PHE A 112 19.83 0.35 -24.51
C PHE A 112 19.34 -1.10 -24.59
N ALA A 113 20.21 -2.07 -24.85
CA ALA A 113 19.87 -3.49 -24.81
C ALA A 113 19.40 -3.93 -23.42
N LEU A 114 20.05 -3.46 -22.36
CA LEU A 114 19.62 -3.72 -20.98
C LEU A 114 18.25 -3.11 -20.70
N LEU A 115 17.97 -1.92 -21.17
CA LEU A 115 16.66 -1.26 -21.05
C LEU A 115 15.58 -2.10 -21.74
N LEU A 116 15.82 -2.59 -22.95
CA LEU A 116 14.86 -3.41 -23.68
C LEU A 116 14.63 -4.76 -22.99
N LYS A 117 15.66 -5.39 -22.44
CA LYS A 117 15.52 -6.62 -21.65
C LYS A 117 14.70 -6.41 -20.41
N TYR A 118 14.91 -5.31 -19.69
CA TYR A 118 14.10 -4.94 -18.54
C TYR A 118 12.63 -4.78 -18.91
N ARG A 119 12.33 -4.05 -19.96
CA ARG A 119 10.98 -3.83 -20.46
C ARG A 119 10.32 -5.15 -20.90
N GLN A 120 11.07 -6.04 -21.52
CA GLN A 120 10.57 -7.37 -21.91
C GLN A 120 10.25 -8.21 -20.67
N SER A 121 11.11 -8.19 -19.66
CA SER A 121 10.86 -8.86 -18.37
C SER A 121 9.59 -8.34 -17.69
N LEU A 122 9.31 -7.04 -17.79
CA LEU A 122 8.06 -6.45 -17.28
C LEU A 122 6.84 -7.01 -18.03
N ARG A 123 6.90 -7.15 -19.34
CA ARG A 123 5.79 -7.71 -20.14
C ARG A 123 5.52 -9.18 -19.81
N GLU A 124 6.56 -9.93 -19.50
CA GLU A 124 6.51 -11.37 -19.24
C GLU A 124 6.24 -11.71 -17.77
N CYS A 125 6.23 -10.74 -16.86
CA CYS A 125 6.13 -11.01 -15.43
C CYS A 125 4.83 -11.73 -15.03
N SER A 126 3.75 -11.52 -15.76
CA SER A 126 2.46 -12.20 -15.50
C SER A 126 2.47 -13.68 -15.86
N ASP A 127 3.45 -14.12 -16.66
CA ASP A 127 3.62 -15.52 -17.06
C ASP A 127 4.56 -16.28 -16.12
N MET A 128 5.16 -15.58 -15.15
CA MET A 128 6.09 -16.20 -14.21
C MET A 128 5.39 -17.12 -13.22
N PRO A 129 6.03 -18.25 -12.83
CA PRO A 129 5.53 -19.07 -11.73
C PRO A 129 5.40 -18.23 -10.44
N GLY A 130 4.29 -18.42 -9.73
CA GLY A 130 4.00 -17.68 -8.51
C GLY A 130 3.23 -16.37 -8.70
N TRP A 131 3.01 -15.94 -9.94
CA TRP A 131 2.19 -14.76 -10.20
C TRP A 131 0.83 -14.83 -9.46
N PRO A 132 0.33 -13.77 -8.83
CA PRO A 132 0.89 -12.41 -8.75
C PRO A 132 1.85 -12.17 -7.56
N ASN A 133 2.23 -13.19 -6.82
CA ASN A 133 3.15 -13.11 -5.68
C ASN A 133 4.62 -13.16 -6.16
N VAL A 134 4.98 -12.26 -7.03
CA VAL A 134 6.33 -12.13 -7.59
C VAL A 134 6.81 -10.69 -7.44
N ALA A 135 8.13 -10.50 -7.37
CA ALA A 135 8.71 -9.16 -7.42
C ALA A 135 8.79 -8.71 -8.88
N LEU A 136 8.50 -7.42 -9.14
CA LEU A 136 8.75 -6.83 -10.45
C LEU A 136 10.25 -6.73 -10.72
N PRO A 137 10.69 -6.84 -11.99
CA PRO A 137 12.09 -6.62 -12.35
C PRO A 137 12.61 -5.27 -11.87
N THR A 138 13.87 -5.23 -11.48
CA THR A 138 14.54 -3.99 -11.05
C THR A 138 15.01 -3.21 -12.29
N PRO A 139 14.70 -1.90 -12.39
CA PRO A 139 15.16 -1.10 -13.50
C PRO A 139 16.68 -0.93 -13.50
N PRO A 140 17.31 -0.80 -14.69
CA PRO A 140 18.71 -0.40 -14.78
C PRO A 140 18.94 0.97 -14.10
N THR A 141 20.12 1.17 -13.53
CA THR A 141 20.45 2.40 -12.76
C THR A 141 20.29 3.68 -13.57
N PHE A 142 20.56 3.65 -14.86
CA PHE A 142 20.40 4.81 -15.76
C PHE A 142 18.93 5.11 -16.12
N ALA A 143 18.01 4.22 -15.75
CA ALA A 143 16.56 4.35 -16.03
C ALA A 143 15.76 4.84 -14.82
N THR A 144 16.42 5.25 -13.74
CA THR A 144 15.79 5.78 -12.51
C THR A 144 15.89 7.29 -12.43
#